data_b4a970074c5f07975553d69aab46c713
#
_entry.id   b4a970074c5f07975553d69aab46c713
#
_cell.length_a   1.000
_cell.length_b   1.000
_cell.length_c   1.000
_cell.angle_alpha   90.00
_cell.angle_beta   90.00
_cell.angle_gamma   90.00
#
_symmetry.space_group_name_H-M   'P 1'
#
loop_
_entity.id
_entity.type
_entity.pdbx_description
1 polymer ?
#
loop_
_entity_poly.entity_id
_entity_poly.type
_entity_poly.pdbx_seq_one_letter_code
_entity_poly.pdbx_strand_id
1 'polypeptide(L)'
;MSSEKNYLNDSYKSFFEDSLSKKKLSFQDMGPYNSDRVDYPDYAHKVAKKVKIDKNNIGILVCGSGMGMNIVANRHKNIRAAQCFNLKSTKLSRLHNDANIITLGSRLLTTKNALSCVGIFLNTKFEGGRHLKRIKKI
;
A
#
# COMPACT_ATOMS: atom_id res chain seq x y z
N MET A 1 17.66 -3.68 4.65
CA MET A 1 16.55 -4.50 5.11
C MET A 1 16.93 -5.95 5.01
N SER A 2 16.63 -6.67 6.02
CA SER A 2 16.87 -8.10 6.00
C SER A 2 15.97 -8.75 4.97
N SER A 3 16.56 -9.36 3.96
CA SER A 3 15.87 -10.23 3.02
C SER A 3 15.56 -11.59 3.66
N GLU A 4 15.69 -11.69 4.97
CA GLU A 4 15.75 -12.98 5.63
C GLU A 4 14.42 -13.68 5.75
N LYS A 5 13.35 -12.95 5.78
CA LYS A 5 11.99 -13.50 5.80
C LYS A 5 11.02 -12.55 5.16
N ASN A 6 10.03 -13.11 4.56
CA ASN A 6 8.83 -12.37 4.22
C ASN A 6 8.21 -11.85 5.50
N TYR A 7 8.13 -10.53 5.65
CA TYR A 7 7.56 -9.88 6.83
C TYR A 7 6.04 -9.93 6.88
N LEU A 8 5.43 -10.33 5.80
CA LEU A 8 4.06 -10.75 5.81
C LEU A 8 4.03 -12.19 6.29
N ASN A 9 4.11 -12.39 7.58
CA ASN A 9 3.79 -13.70 8.09
C ASN A 9 2.32 -14.01 7.75
N ASP A 10 1.99 -15.29 7.71
CA ASP A 10 0.65 -15.73 7.32
C ASP A 10 -0.45 -15.06 8.13
N SER A 11 -0.20 -14.76 9.40
CA SER A 11 -1.20 -14.09 10.25
C SER A 11 -1.45 -12.64 9.84
N TYR A 12 -0.41 -11.88 9.48
CA TYR A 12 -0.55 -10.48 9.06
C TYR A 12 -1.37 -10.39 7.76
N LYS A 13 -1.02 -11.23 6.79
CA LYS A 13 -1.70 -11.32 5.51
C LYS A 13 -3.15 -11.77 5.66
N SER A 14 -3.39 -12.78 6.50
CA SER A 14 -4.72 -13.29 6.81
C SER A 14 -5.62 -12.21 7.39
N PHE A 15 -5.12 -11.37 8.30
CA PHE A 15 -5.88 -10.24 8.84
C PHE A 15 -6.31 -9.25 7.77
N PHE A 16 -5.44 -8.93 6.81
CA PHE A 16 -5.80 -8.04 5.70
C PHE A 16 -6.88 -8.66 4.82
N GLU A 17 -6.71 -9.92 4.44
CA GLU A 17 -7.68 -10.62 3.59
C GLU A 17 -9.04 -10.73 4.26
N ASP A 18 -9.09 -11.07 5.55
CA ASP A 18 -10.33 -11.12 6.32
C ASP A 18 -11.02 -9.76 6.37
N SER A 19 -10.26 -8.70 6.62
CA SER A 19 -10.79 -7.34 6.68
C SER A 19 -11.38 -6.91 5.34
N LEU A 20 -10.69 -7.18 4.24
CA LEU A 20 -11.16 -6.86 2.89
C LEU A 20 -12.41 -7.66 2.52
N SER A 21 -12.45 -8.94 2.88
CA SER A 21 -13.60 -9.81 2.65
C SER A 21 -14.83 -9.33 3.42
N LYS A 22 -14.68 -8.94 4.68
CA LYS A 22 -15.76 -8.38 5.50
C LYS A 22 -16.34 -7.09 4.91
N LYS A 23 -15.53 -6.31 4.23
CA LYS A 23 -15.96 -5.09 3.53
C LYS A 23 -16.51 -5.37 2.14
N LYS A 24 -16.62 -6.62 1.74
CA LYS A 24 -17.09 -7.07 0.42
C LYS A 24 -16.29 -6.45 -0.74
N LEU A 25 -15.00 -6.21 -0.51
CA LEU A 25 -14.08 -5.71 -1.52
C LEU A 25 -13.44 -6.88 -2.25
N SER A 26 -13.37 -6.80 -3.58
CA SER A 26 -12.57 -7.74 -4.34
C SER A 26 -11.09 -7.39 -4.20
N PHE A 27 -10.24 -8.42 -4.07
CA PHE A 27 -8.81 -8.21 -3.99
C PHE A 27 -8.06 -9.34 -4.68
N GLN A 28 -6.84 -9.06 -5.09
CA GLN A 28 -5.94 -10.02 -5.66
C GLN A 28 -4.66 -10.06 -4.83
N ASP A 29 -4.32 -11.25 -4.33
CA ASP A 29 -3.06 -11.48 -3.66
C ASP A 29 -1.95 -11.59 -4.70
N MET A 30 -1.00 -10.66 -4.67
CA MET A 30 0.12 -10.61 -5.61
C MET A 30 1.35 -11.38 -5.13
N GLY A 31 1.25 -12.07 -3.99
CA GLY A 31 2.35 -12.83 -3.39
C GLY A 31 3.21 -12.00 -2.45
N PRO A 32 4.28 -12.64 -1.92
CA PRO A 32 4.67 -14.03 -2.06
C PRO A 32 3.69 -14.98 -1.36
N TYR A 33 3.67 -16.24 -1.80
CA TYR A 33 2.70 -17.23 -1.34
C TYR A 33 3.28 -18.22 -0.31
N ASN A 34 4.51 -17.99 0.11
CA ASN A 34 5.21 -18.78 1.13
C ASN A 34 6.14 -17.87 1.93
N SER A 35 6.83 -18.44 2.92
CA SER A 35 7.76 -17.72 3.80
C SER A 35 9.19 -17.68 3.31
N ASP A 36 9.46 -18.14 2.08
CA ASP A 36 10.81 -18.10 1.52
C ASP A 36 11.30 -16.67 1.36
N ARG A 37 12.61 -16.51 1.36
CA ARG A 37 13.25 -15.24 1.06
C ARG A 37 12.84 -14.73 -0.30
N VAL A 38 12.50 -13.44 -0.35
CA VAL A 38 12.19 -12.78 -1.61
C VAL A 38 12.81 -11.39 -1.62
N ASP A 39 13.04 -10.91 -2.82
CA ASP A 39 13.42 -9.52 -3.02
C ASP A 39 12.13 -8.68 -3.14
N TYR A 40 11.91 -7.82 -2.15
CA TYR A 40 10.72 -7.00 -2.08
C TYR A 40 10.46 -6.15 -3.35
N PRO A 41 11.48 -5.66 -4.07
CA PRO A 41 11.24 -4.87 -5.27
C PRO A 41 10.45 -5.61 -6.35
N ASP A 42 10.64 -6.91 -6.49
CA ASP A 42 9.91 -7.72 -7.47
C ASP A 42 8.41 -7.63 -7.25
N TYR A 43 7.97 -7.66 -5.99
CA TYR A 43 6.56 -7.58 -5.63
C TYR A 43 6.01 -6.16 -5.71
N ALA A 44 6.82 -5.17 -5.33
CA ALA A 44 6.44 -3.77 -5.49
C ALA A 44 6.22 -3.43 -6.97
N HIS A 45 7.08 -3.91 -7.86
CA HIS A 45 6.90 -3.75 -9.30
C HIS A 45 5.62 -4.42 -9.81
N LYS A 46 5.32 -5.63 -9.36
CA LYS A 46 4.08 -6.35 -9.75
C LYS A 46 2.84 -5.55 -9.38
N VAL A 47 2.77 -5.09 -8.14
CA VAL A 47 1.63 -4.31 -7.65
C VAL A 47 1.51 -2.99 -8.39
N ALA A 48 2.60 -2.25 -8.55
CA ALA A 48 2.60 -0.98 -9.26
C ALA A 48 2.11 -1.14 -10.71
N LYS A 49 2.58 -2.16 -11.41
CA LYS A 49 2.14 -2.46 -12.78
C LYS A 49 0.64 -2.77 -12.84
N LYS A 50 0.12 -3.47 -11.84
CA LYS A 50 -1.31 -3.79 -11.78
C LYS A 50 -2.16 -2.57 -11.45
N VAL A 51 -1.70 -1.75 -10.51
CA VAL A 51 -2.43 -0.56 -10.07
C VAL A 51 -2.55 0.47 -11.20
N LYS A 52 -1.50 0.68 -11.96
CA LYS A 52 -1.51 1.70 -13.03
C LYS A 52 -2.42 1.38 -14.22
N ILE A 53 -2.88 0.14 -14.36
CA ILE A 53 -3.75 -0.27 -15.47
C ILE A 53 -5.12 0.41 -15.39
N ASP A 54 -5.65 0.59 -14.19
CA ASP A 54 -6.96 1.19 -13.96
C ASP A 54 -6.89 2.16 -12.78
N LYS A 55 -7.41 3.36 -12.99
CA LYS A 55 -7.44 4.42 -11.95
C LYS A 55 -8.21 4.05 -10.68
N ASN A 56 -9.06 3.04 -10.74
CA ASN A 56 -9.81 2.54 -9.59
C ASN A 56 -9.03 1.50 -8.77
N ASN A 57 -7.93 1.00 -9.30
CA ASN A 57 -7.09 0.06 -8.58
C ASN A 57 -6.33 0.75 -7.46
N ILE A 58 -6.26 0.07 -6.33
CA ILE A 58 -5.48 0.48 -5.16
C ILE A 58 -4.53 -0.64 -4.79
N GLY A 59 -3.29 -0.27 -4.48
CA GLY A 59 -2.27 -1.22 -4.03
C GLY A 59 -2.02 -1.12 -2.53
N ILE A 60 -1.76 -2.26 -1.92
CA ILE A 60 -1.30 -2.35 -0.53
C ILE A 60 0.02 -3.10 -0.55
N LEU A 61 1.07 -2.45 -0.10
CA LEU A 61 2.41 -3.02 -0.01
C LEU A 61 2.88 -3.03 1.43
N VAL A 62 3.36 -4.16 1.88
CA VAL A 62 3.89 -4.30 3.23
C VAL A 62 5.28 -4.94 3.18
N CYS A 63 6.22 -4.32 3.85
CA CYS A 63 7.53 -4.92 4.12
C CYS A 63 7.97 -4.53 5.53
N GLY A 64 9.20 -4.78 5.91
CA GLY A 64 9.67 -4.49 7.26
C GLY A 64 9.48 -3.03 7.68
N SER A 65 9.89 -2.09 6.84
CA SER A 65 9.77 -0.65 7.10
C SER A 65 8.74 0.05 6.21
N GLY A 66 8.34 -0.55 5.10
CA GLY A 66 7.52 0.08 4.07
C GLY A 66 8.30 1.00 3.13
N MET A 67 9.53 1.33 3.48
CA MET A 67 10.32 2.35 2.76
C MET A 67 10.79 1.87 1.38
N GLY A 68 11.40 0.70 1.30
CA GLY A 68 11.90 0.17 0.05
C GLY A 68 10.81 -0.05 -0.98
N MET A 69 9.69 -0.63 -0.57
CA MET A 69 8.53 -0.81 -1.44
C MET A 69 7.95 0.51 -1.91
N ASN A 70 7.94 1.53 -1.05
CA ASN A 70 7.50 2.88 -1.41
C ASN A 70 8.38 3.48 -2.50
N ILE A 71 9.70 3.39 -2.34
CA ILE A 71 10.66 3.89 -3.32
C ILE A 71 10.46 3.21 -4.67
N VAL A 72 10.36 1.89 -4.68
CA VAL A 72 10.18 1.11 -5.92
C VAL A 72 8.85 1.46 -6.60
N ALA A 73 7.76 1.48 -5.86
CA ALA A 73 6.45 1.78 -6.42
C ALA A 73 6.42 3.15 -7.11
N ASN A 74 7.03 4.17 -6.49
CA ASN A 74 7.06 5.52 -7.02
C ASN A 74 7.98 5.70 -8.24
N ARG A 75 8.72 4.68 -8.65
CA ARG A 75 9.44 4.68 -9.93
C ARG A 75 8.51 4.48 -11.13
N HIS A 76 7.30 4.03 -10.90
CA HIS A 76 6.33 3.82 -11.96
C HIS A 76 5.50 5.07 -12.22
N LYS A 77 5.39 5.43 -13.51
CA LYS A 77 4.53 6.53 -13.92
C LYS A 77 3.08 6.26 -13.49
N ASN A 78 2.39 7.30 -13.06
CA ASN A 78 1.01 7.26 -12.56
C ASN A 78 0.84 6.52 -11.23
N ILE A 79 1.92 6.18 -10.56
CA ILE A 79 1.87 5.66 -9.20
C ILE A 79 2.25 6.77 -8.22
N ARG A 80 1.42 6.93 -7.21
CA ARG A 80 1.65 7.79 -6.06
C ARG A 80 1.51 6.92 -4.82
N ALA A 81 2.62 6.31 -4.43
CA ALA A 81 2.69 5.48 -3.25
C ALA A 81 3.02 6.34 -2.03
N ALA A 82 2.25 6.18 -0.98
CA ALA A 82 2.43 6.88 0.27
C ALA A 82 2.76 5.92 1.39
N GLN A 83 3.87 6.18 2.06
CA GLN A 83 4.21 5.47 3.28
C GLN A 83 3.41 6.05 4.43
N CYS A 84 2.60 5.22 5.07
CA CYS A 84 1.69 5.64 6.12
C CYS A 84 2.11 5.09 7.48
N PHE A 85 2.15 5.96 8.48
CA PHE A 85 2.55 5.64 9.85
C PHE A 85 1.40 5.75 10.84
N ASN A 86 0.38 6.51 10.49
CA ASN A 86 -0.75 6.80 11.37
C ASN A 86 -1.97 7.19 10.52
N LEU A 87 -3.10 7.36 11.20
CA LEU A 87 -4.36 7.69 10.52
C LEU A 87 -4.32 9.05 9.83
N LYS A 88 -3.66 10.02 10.44
CA LYS A 88 -3.58 11.39 9.89
C LYS A 88 -2.78 11.42 8.58
N SER A 89 -1.58 10.84 8.56
CA SER A 89 -0.78 10.78 7.34
C SER A 89 -1.47 10.00 6.24
N THR A 90 -2.14 8.93 6.59
CA THR A 90 -2.92 8.12 5.65
C THR A 90 -4.04 8.93 5.02
N LYS A 91 -4.82 9.63 5.82
CA LYS A 91 -5.90 10.47 5.34
C LYS A 91 -5.40 11.56 4.40
N LEU A 92 -4.32 12.25 4.78
CA LEU A 92 -3.73 13.31 3.98
C LEU A 92 -3.19 12.81 2.64
N SER A 93 -2.62 11.61 2.61
CA SER A 93 -2.11 11.01 1.36
C SER A 93 -3.22 10.85 0.31
N ARG A 94 -4.43 10.55 0.75
CA ARG A 94 -5.59 10.44 -0.11
C ARG A 94 -6.16 11.82 -0.46
N LEU A 95 -6.43 12.63 0.55
CA LEU A 95 -7.05 13.95 0.35
C LEU A 95 -6.22 14.86 -0.56
N HIS A 96 -4.91 14.89 -0.37
CA HIS A 96 -4.03 15.83 -1.04
C HIS A 96 -3.29 15.28 -2.24
N ASN A 97 -2.93 14.00 -2.22
CA ASN A 97 -2.06 13.42 -3.23
C ASN A 97 -2.74 12.36 -4.10
N ASP A 98 -4.00 12.05 -3.83
CA ASP A 98 -4.69 10.96 -4.51
C ASP A 98 -3.80 9.72 -4.60
N ALA A 99 -3.16 9.39 -3.48
CA ALA A 99 -2.27 8.23 -3.43
C ALA A 99 -3.03 6.96 -3.81
N ASN A 100 -2.45 6.15 -4.67
CA ASN A 100 -3.08 4.92 -5.15
C ASN A 100 -2.41 3.64 -4.66
N ILE A 101 -1.30 3.79 -3.93
CA ILE A 101 -0.67 2.69 -3.21
C ILE A 101 -0.36 3.17 -1.79
N ILE A 102 -0.74 2.35 -0.81
CA ILE A 102 -0.31 2.53 0.58
C ILE A 102 0.83 1.56 0.87
N THR A 103 1.90 2.06 1.48
CA THR A 103 2.99 1.21 1.96
C THR A 103 3.07 1.25 3.47
N LEU A 104 3.26 0.09 4.06
CA LEU A 104 3.22 -0.11 5.50
C LEU A 104 4.45 -0.88 5.96
N GLY A 105 4.95 -0.55 7.12
CA GLY A 105 6.06 -1.24 7.77
C GLY A 105 5.58 -2.16 8.88
N SER A 106 5.71 -3.46 8.70
CA SER A 106 5.27 -4.44 9.70
C SER A 106 6.06 -4.39 11.01
N ARG A 107 7.26 -3.82 10.98
CA ARG A 107 8.08 -3.57 12.17
C ARG A 107 7.74 -2.26 12.87
N LEU A 108 7.02 -1.37 12.20
CA LEU A 108 6.73 -0.02 12.67
C LEU A 108 5.28 0.15 13.14
N LEU A 109 4.40 -0.70 12.66
CA LEU A 109 2.96 -0.64 12.95
C LEU A 109 2.48 -1.96 13.52
N THR A 110 1.60 -1.89 14.51
CA THR A 110 0.83 -3.07 14.93
C THR A 110 -0.13 -3.46 13.82
N THR A 111 -0.53 -4.72 13.77
CA THR A 111 -1.54 -5.20 12.82
C THR A 111 -2.82 -4.36 12.89
N LYS A 112 -3.27 -4.04 14.10
CA LYS A 112 -4.45 -3.20 14.32
C LYS A 112 -4.30 -1.82 13.68
N ASN A 113 -3.19 -1.15 13.91
CA ASN A 113 -2.95 0.19 13.35
C ASN A 113 -2.81 0.14 11.84
N ALA A 114 -2.14 -0.87 11.31
CA ALA A 114 -2.03 -1.06 9.85
C ALA A 114 -3.39 -1.27 9.19
N LEU A 115 -4.26 -2.08 9.79
CA LEU A 115 -5.63 -2.28 9.30
C LEU A 115 -6.45 -1.00 9.36
N SER A 116 -6.29 -0.20 10.42
CA SER A 116 -6.95 1.10 10.55
C SER A 116 -6.49 2.06 9.46
N CYS A 117 -5.20 2.08 9.14
CA CYS A 117 -4.66 2.89 8.04
C CYS A 117 -5.24 2.43 6.69
N VAL A 118 -5.29 1.15 6.43
CA VAL A 118 -5.90 0.62 5.19
C VAL A 118 -7.37 1.02 5.09
N GLY A 119 -8.12 0.93 6.18
CA GLY A 119 -9.51 1.35 6.21
C GLY A 119 -9.69 2.82 5.84
N ILE A 120 -8.89 3.70 6.45
CA ILE A 120 -8.89 5.14 6.12
C ILE A 120 -8.51 5.36 4.65
N PHE A 121 -7.47 4.68 4.17
CA PHE A 121 -7.00 4.81 2.79
C PHE A 121 -8.09 4.44 1.79
N LEU A 122 -8.79 3.34 2.00
CA LEU A 122 -9.85 2.86 1.11
C LEU A 122 -11.11 3.74 1.14
N ASN A 123 -11.39 4.40 2.25
CA ASN A 123 -12.62 5.18 2.45
C ASN A 123 -12.44 6.69 2.27
N THR A 124 -11.24 7.18 2.04
CA THR A 124 -10.98 8.60 1.86
C THR A 124 -10.88 8.92 0.38
N LYS A 125 -11.73 9.83 -0.09
CA LYS A 125 -11.72 10.29 -1.48
C LYS A 125 -10.75 11.45 -1.65
N PHE A 126 -10.22 11.61 -2.86
CA PHE A 126 -9.40 12.76 -3.22
C PHE A 126 -10.22 14.04 -3.12
N GLU A 127 -9.66 15.04 -2.48
CA GLU A 127 -10.31 16.35 -2.30
C GLU A 127 -10.37 17.15 -3.61
N GLY A 128 -9.42 16.96 -4.50
CA GLY A 128 -9.34 17.69 -5.76
C GLY A 128 -8.92 19.15 -5.55
N GLY A 129 -9.61 20.06 -6.20
CA GLY A 129 -9.35 21.49 -6.08
C GLY A 129 -7.90 21.87 -6.37
N ARG A 130 -7.29 22.64 -5.47
CA ARG A 130 -5.90 23.10 -5.59
C ARG A 130 -4.87 21.97 -5.69
N HIS A 131 -5.18 20.78 -5.17
CA HIS A 131 -4.28 19.65 -5.17
C HIS A 131 -4.13 19.02 -6.56
N LEU A 132 -5.18 19.07 -7.37
CA LEU A 132 -5.17 18.46 -8.71
C LEU A 132 -4.07 19.01 -9.59
N LYS A 133 -3.89 20.32 -9.62
CA LYS A 133 -2.84 20.99 -10.41
C LYS A 133 -1.44 20.58 -9.98
N ARG A 134 -1.26 20.31 -8.68
CA ARG A 134 0.03 19.84 -8.12
C ARG A 134 0.32 18.39 -8.51
N ILE A 135 -0.68 17.52 -8.42
CA ILE A 135 -0.55 16.12 -8.82
C ILE A 135 -0.17 16.00 -10.29
N LYS A 136 -0.74 16.82 -11.15
CA LYS A 136 -0.43 16.82 -12.60
C LYS A 136 1.02 17.16 -12.91
N LYS A 137 1.79 17.65 -11.95
CA LYS A 137 3.21 17.94 -12.11
C LYS A 137 4.13 16.82 -11.61
N ILE A 138 3.59 15.75 -11.10
CA ILE A 138 4.35 14.58 -10.63
C ILE A 138 4.74 13.65 -11.78
#